data_2b7d1e4554cc93245659e6fa896b7429
#
_entry.id   2b7d1e4554cc93245659e6fa896b7429
#
_cell.length_a   1.000
_cell.length_b   1.000
_cell.length_c   1.000
_cell.angle_alpha   90.00
_cell.angle_beta   90.00
_cell.angle_gamma   90.00
#
_symmetry.space_group_name_H-M   'P 1'
#
loop_
_entity.id
_entity.type
_entity.pdbx_description
1 polymer ?
#
loop_
_entity_poly.entity_id
_entity_poly.type
_entity_poly.pdbx_seq_one_letter_code
_entity_poly.pdbx_strand_id
1 'polypeptide(L)'
;MEKIASFTIDHIKLKPGVYVSRKDHVGDSVIKTFDLRMTSPNDEPVMNTAEVHTIEHLGATFLRNHEEWKDKTVYFGPMGCRTGFYLLLAGDYSSKDIVSLVIEMYEFIRDFKGEVPGASPKDCGNYLDMNLSMANYLGKKYLDEVLYGIDESRLVYPE
;
A
#
# COMPACT_ATOMS: atom_id res chain seq x y z
N MET A 1 -10.03 -1.06 -27.89
CA MET A 1 -9.69 -0.33 -26.65
C MET A 1 -8.34 -0.84 -26.20
N GLU A 2 -7.38 0.04 -25.96
CA GLU A 2 -6.04 -0.34 -25.51
C GLU A 2 -6.05 -0.75 -24.03
N LYS A 3 -5.18 -1.69 -23.65
CA LYS A 3 -5.02 -2.08 -22.23
C LYS A 3 -4.37 -0.95 -21.45
N ILE A 4 -4.89 -0.67 -20.28
CA ILE A 4 -4.24 0.25 -19.32
C ILE A 4 -3.03 -0.42 -18.69
N ALA A 5 -2.09 0.38 -18.17
CA ALA A 5 -0.82 -0.10 -17.62
C ALA A 5 -0.97 -1.23 -16.58
N SER A 6 -1.95 -1.10 -15.67
CA SER A 6 -2.21 -2.13 -14.63
C SER A 6 -2.67 -3.48 -15.18
N PHE A 7 -3.17 -3.56 -16.42
CA PHE A 7 -3.60 -4.80 -17.06
C PHE A 7 -2.49 -5.44 -17.93
N THR A 8 -1.34 -4.81 -18.04
CA THR A 8 -0.20 -5.35 -18.79
C THR A 8 0.76 -6.18 -17.93
N ILE A 9 0.58 -6.13 -16.62
CA ILE A 9 1.40 -6.88 -15.67
C ILE A 9 0.95 -8.34 -15.62
N ASP A 10 1.89 -9.28 -15.66
CA ASP A 10 1.59 -10.71 -15.51
C ASP A 10 1.27 -11.04 -14.04
N HIS A 11 -0.02 -11.06 -13.71
CA HIS A 11 -0.49 -11.34 -12.34
C HIS A 11 -0.32 -12.81 -11.92
N ILE A 12 0.02 -13.72 -12.83
CA ILE A 12 0.34 -15.11 -12.49
C ILE A 12 1.76 -15.20 -11.92
N LYS A 13 2.67 -14.39 -12.44
CA LYS A 13 4.07 -14.34 -11.99
C LYS A 13 4.29 -13.34 -10.84
N LEU A 14 3.37 -12.41 -10.65
CA LEU A 14 3.51 -11.31 -9.69
C LEU A 14 3.52 -11.83 -8.25
N LYS A 15 4.58 -11.51 -7.52
CA LYS A 15 4.75 -11.85 -6.10
C LYS A 15 4.48 -10.63 -5.22
N PRO A 16 4.21 -10.84 -3.92
CA PRO A 16 4.21 -9.73 -2.97
C PRO A 16 5.52 -8.96 -3.00
N GLY A 17 5.44 -7.64 -2.94
CA GLY A 17 6.62 -6.77 -3.07
C GLY A 17 6.24 -5.29 -3.06
N VAL A 18 7.17 -4.46 -3.51
CA VAL A 18 7.02 -3.01 -3.66
C VAL A 18 7.48 -2.63 -5.06
N TYR A 19 6.56 -2.19 -5.90
CA TYR A 19 6.83 -1.97 -7.33
C TYR A 19 6.46 -0.55 -7.76
N VAL A 20 7.20 0.00 -8.72
CA VAL A 20 6.72 1.16 -9.48
C VAL A 20 5.69 0.67 -10.48
N SER A 21 4.43 1.05 -10.26
CA SER A 21 3.33 0.71 -11.17
C SER A 21 3.29 1.67 -12.36
N ARG A 22 3.44 2.96 -12.10
CA ARG A 22 3.33 3.99 -13.12
C ARG A 22 4.07 5.26 -12.74
N LYS A 23 4.57 5.96 -13.77
CA LYS A 23 5.11 7.31 -13.68
C LYS A 23 4.27 8.24 -14.55
N ASP A 24 3.71 9.27 -13.95
CA ASP A 24 2.92 10.27 -14.63
C ASP A 24 3.59 11.65 -14.57
N HIS A 25 3.49 12.39 -15.66
CA HIS A 25 3.87 13.79 -15.73
C HIS A 25 2.60 14.66 -15.69
N VAL A 26 2.52 15.55 -14.72
CA VAL A 26 1.41 16.48 -14.55
C VAL A 26 1.99 17.90 -14.47
N GLY A 27 1.94 18.64 -15.59
CA GLY A 27 2.69 19.88 -15.73
C GLY A 27 4.20 19.61 -15.57
N ASP A 28 4.86 20.36 -14.68
CA ASP A 28 6.29 20.18 -14.36
C ASP A 28 6.54 19.15 -13.24
N SER A 29 5.47 18.54 -12.72
CA SER A 29 5.55 17.59 -11.63
C SER A 29 5.56 16.15 -12.12
N VAL A 30 6.23 15.28 -11.36
CA VAL A 30 6.22 13.83 -11.54
C VAL A 30 5.44 13.22 -10.39
N ILE A 31 4.51 12.31 -10.70
CA ILE A 31 3.80 11.49 -9.72
C ILE A 31 4.12 10.03 -10.00
N LYS A 32 4.61 9.35 -8.99
CA LYS A 32 4.82 7.89 -9.03
C LYS A 32 3.71 7.17 -8.30
N THR A 33 3.15 6.16 -8.94
CA THR A 33 2.24 5.20 -8.32
C THR A 33 3.03 3.96 -7.97
N PHE A 34 3.05 3.62 -6.68
CA PHE A 34 3.67 2.40 -6.17
C PHE A 34 2.61 1.35 -5.87
N ASP A 35 2.89 0.14 -6.28
CA ASP A 35 2.12 -1.06 -5.98
C ASP A 35 2.72 -1.72 -4.74
N LEU A 36 2.03 -1.60 -3.62
CA LEU A 36 2.38 -2.29 -2.37
C LEU A 36 1.61 -3.61 -2.34
N ARG A 37 2.19 -4.63 -2.99
CA ARG A 37 1.54 -5.93 -3.14
C ARG A 37 1.76 -6.77 -1.90
N MET A 38 0.69 -7.04 -1.16
CA MET A 38 0.73 -7.74 0.12
C MET A 38 0.50 -9.24 -0.01
N THR A 39 -0.30 -9.67 -0.98
CA THR A 39 -0.63 -11.08 -1.21
C THR A 39 -0.32 -11.50 -2.64
N SER A 40 -0.03 -12.78 -2.85
CA SER A 40 0.18 -13.35 -4.18
C SER A 40 -1.14 -13.38 -4.96
N PRO A 41 -1.27 -12.64 -6.06
CA PRO A 41 -2.50 -12.61 -6.84
C PRO A 41 -2.90 -14.00 -7.33
N ASN A 42 -4.17 -14.35 -7.19
CA ASN A 42 -4.76 -15.63 -7.64
C ASN A 42 -4.16 -16.89 -7.00
N ASP A 43 -3.32 -16.75 -5.98
CA ASP A 43 -2.64 -17.87 -5.30
C ASP A 43 -2.98 -17.90 -3.80
N GLU A 44 -2.96 -16.75 -3.13
CA GLU A 44 -3.39 -16.60 -1.75
C GLU A 44 -4.84 -16.08 -1.65
N PRO A 45 -5.54 -16.36 -0.52
CA PRO A 45 -6.79 -15.67 -0.21
C PRO A 45 -6.59 -14.14 -0.17
N VAL A 46 -7.55 -13.41 -0.74
CA VAL A 46 -7.54 -11.94 -0.67
C VAL A 46 -7.86 -11.45 0.75
N MET A 47 -7.42 -10.24 1.08
CA MET A 47 -7.79 -9.57 2.32
C MET A 47 -9.29 -9.26 2.33
N ASN A 48 -9.94 -9.30 3.50
CA ASN A 48 -11.32 -8.90 3.64
C ASN A 48 -11.47 -7.38 3.73
N THR A 49 -12.69 -6.88 3.52
CA THR A 49 -12.96 -5.43 3.45
C THR A 49 -12.60 -4.68 4.73
N ALA A 50 -12.90 -5.24 5.89
CA ALA A 50 -12.69 -4.57 7.17
C ALA A 50 -11.21 -4.35 7.50
N GLU A 51 -10.35 -5.35 7.28
CA GLU A 51 -8.90 -5.17 7.49
C GLU A 51 -8.27 -4.26 6.44
N VAL A 52 -8.71 -4.34 5.20
CA VAL A 52 -8.28 -3.44 4.12
C VAL A 52 -8.63 -1.97 4.47
N HIS A 53 -9.85 -1.73 4.90
CA HIS A 53 -10.32 -0.40 5.31
C HIS A 53 -9.55 0.13 6.53
N THR A 54 -9.25 -0.74 7.49
CA THR A 54 -8.42 -0.38 8.65
C THR A 54 -7.00 -0.01 8.26
N ILE A 55 -6.36 -0.79 7.38
CA ILE A 55 -5.01 -0.48 6.86
C ILE A 55 -5.01 0.84 6.11
N GLU A 56 -6.05 1.13 5.32
CA GLU A 56 -6.19 2.41 4.63
C GLU A 56 -6.18 3.60 5.61
N HIS A 57 -7.02 3.56 6.65
CA HIS A 57 -7.09 4.61 7.65
C HIS A 57 -5.75 4.80 8.39
N LEU A 58 -5.13 3.71 8.82
CA LEU A 58 -3.85 3.76 9.53
C LEU A 58 -2.71 4.25 8.64
N GLY A 59 -2.60 3.73 7.43
CA GLY A 59 -1.56 4.11 6.49
C GLY A 59 -1.68 5.57 6.04
N ALA A 60 -2.89 6.01 5.72
CA ALA A 60 -3.14 7.42 5.36
C ALA A 60 -2.81 8.36 6.53
N THR A 61 -3.19 8.00 7.75
CA THR A 61 -2.88 8.77 8.95
C THR A 61 -1.37 8.85 9.17
N PHE A 62 -0.66 7.74 9.07
CA PHE A 62 0.80 7.70 9.19
C PHE A 62 1.48 8.62 8.17
N LEU A 63 1.15 8.46 6.90
CA LEU A 63 1.76 9.21 5.80
C LEU A 63 1.53 10.72 5.90
N ARG A 64 0.30 11.12 6.22
CA ARG A 64 -0.07 12.54 6.34
C ARG A 64 0.50 13.23 7.59
N ASN A 65 1.02 12.47 8.55
CA ASN A 65 1.69 12.97 9.75
C ASN A 65 3.22 12.73 9.71
N HIS A 66 3.75 12.10 8.69
CA HIS A 66 5.18 11.85 8.56
C HIS A 66 5.95 13.13 8.26
N GLU A 67 7.03 13.40 9.00
CA GLU A 67 7.78 14.67 8.88
C GLU A 67 8.31 14.91 7.46
N GLU A 68 8.86 13.88 6.83
CA GLU A 68 9.49 13.99 5.50
C GLU A 68 8.49 13.79 4.35
N TRP A 69 7.49 12.91 4.51
CA TRP A 69 6.67 12.43 3.40
C TRP A 69 5.26 13.03 3.31
N LYS A 70 4.80 13.75 4.34
CA LYS A 70 3.43 14.33 4.37
C LYS A 70 3.11 15.20 3.17
N ASP A 71 4.07 16.06 2.76
CA ASP A 71 3.88 17.01 1.65
C ASP A 71 4.10 16.37 0.27
N LYS A 72 4.66 15.17 0.24
CA LYS A 72 4.89 14.36 -0.97
C LYS A 72 3.79 13.33 -1.21
N THR A 73 3.00 13.02 -0.20
CA THR A 73 1.92 12.03 -0.29
C THR A 73 0.72 12.59 -1.03
N VAL A 74 0.38 11.97 -2.15
CA VAL A 74 -0.78 12.32 -2.95
C VAL A 74 -1.98 11.47 -2.56
N TYR A 75 -1.81 10.15 -2.46
CA TYR A 75 -2.87 9.21 -2.13
C TYR A 75 -2.32 7.89 -1.60
N PHE A 76 -3.05 7.28 -0.69
CA PHE A 76 -2.88 5.90 -0.26
C PHE A 76 -4.24 5.23 -0.16
N GLY A 77 -4.42 4.09 -0.81
CA GLY A 77 -5.69 3.38 -0.78
C GLY A 77 -5.62 1.98 -1.38
N PRO A 78 -6.63 1.13 -1.10
CA PRO A 78 -6.63 -0.25 -1.51
C PRO A 78 -6.88 -0.44 -3.01
N MET A 79 -6.35 -1.53 -3.54
CA MET A 79 -6.73 -2.04 -4.85
C MET A 79 -8.09 -2.74 -4.77
N GLY A 80 -8.90 -2.61 -5.81
CA GLY A 80 -10.21 -3.27 -5.89
C GLY A 80 -10.13 -4.80 -5.79
N CYS A 81 -9.02 -5.42 -6.19
CA CYS A 81 -8.77 -6.86 -6.06
C CYS A 81 -8.42 -7.31 -4.65
N ARG A 82 -8.18 -6.38 -3.74
CA ARG A 82 -7.85 -6.63 -2.31
C ARG A 82 -6.58 -7.47 -2.09
N THR A 83 -5.58 -7.31 -2.97
CA THR A 83 -4.28 -7.97 -2.85
C THR A 83 -3.16 -7.01 -2.43
N GLY A 84 -3.47 -5.73 -2.31
CA GLY A 84 -2.51 -4.70 -1.90
C GLY A 84 -3.09 -3.31 -1.98
N PHE A 85 -2.18 -2.33 -1.93
CA PHE A 85 -2.49 -0.90 -1.89
C PHE A 85 -1.71 -0.15 -2.95
N TYR A 86 -2.26 0.97 -3.40
CA TYR A 86 -1.52 1.97 -4.15
C TYR A 86 -1.08 3.12 -3.25
N LEU A 87 0.19 3.48 -3.37
CA LEU A 87 0.77 4.69 -2.78
C LEU A 87 1.21 5.61 -3.91
N LEU A 88 0.67 6.81 -3.96
CA LEU A 88 1.05 7.85 -4.92
C LEU A 88 1.89 8.90 -4.22
N LEU A 89 3.09 9.14 -4.74
CA LEU A 89 4.02 10.15 -4.23
C LEU A 89 4.39 11.15 -5.33
N ALA A 90 4.45 12.42 -4.95
CA ALA A 90 5.01 13.47 -5.80
C ALA A 90 6.54 13.41 -5.75
N GLY A 91 7.16 13.15 -6.88
CA GLY A 91 8.61 13.00 -7.05
C GLY A 91 8.97 11.76 -7.87
N ASP A 92 10.19 11.70 -8.36
CA ASP A 92 10.69 10.62 -9.20
C ASP A 92 11.49 9.59 -8.38
N TYR A 93 10.80 8.92 -7.46
CA TYR A 93 11.39 7.90 -6.57
C TYR A 93 11.36 6.52 -7.23
N SER A 94 12.39 5.71 -6.97
CA SER A 94 12.39 4.28 -7.28
C SER A 94 11.69 3.47 -6.17
N SER A 95 11.37 2.20 -6.45
CA SER A 95 10.86 1.29 -5.41
C SER A 95 11.82 1.22 -4.22
N LYS A 96 13.11 1.17 -4.48
CA LYS A 96 14.16 1.09 -3.47
C LYS A 96 14.19 2.31 -2.54
N ASP A 97 13.91 3.50 -3.08
CA ASP A 97 13.93 4.75 -2.31
C ASP A 97 12.82 4.81 -1.26
N ILE A 98 11.74 4.06 -1.43
CA ILE A 98 10.58 4.10 -0.53
C ILE A 98 10.44 2.87 0.37
N VAL A 99 11.31 1.88 0.26
CA VAL A 99 11.21 0.66 1.10
C VAL A 99 11.23 0.99 2.58
N SER A 100 12.11 1.90 3.03
CA SER A 100 12.16 2.29 4.44
C SER A 100 10.86 2.96 4.91
N LEU A 101 10.27 3.84 4.10
CA LEU A 101 8.97 4.45 4.39
C LEU A 101 7.87 3.40 4.52
N VAL A 102 7.84 2.42 3.61
CA VAL A 102 6.85 1.33 3.62
C VAL A 102 7.03 0.46 4.86
N ILE A 103 8.26 0.14 5.24
CA ILE A 103 8.56 -0.59 6.48
C ILE A 103 8.04 0.19 7.69
N GLU A 104 8.38 1.46 7.84
CA GLU A 104 7.92 2.30 8.96
C GLU A 104 6.39 2.36 9.04
N MET A 105 5.72 2.52 7.90
CA MET A 105 4.25 2.54 7.83
C MET A 105 3.64 1.22 8.30
N TYR A 106 4.16 0.09 7.84
CA TYR A 106 3.62 -1.22 8.24
C TYR A 106 4.03 -1.62 9.66
N GLU A 107 5.14 -1.14 10.19
CA GLU A 107 5.47 -1.24 11.62
C GLU A 107 4.45 -0.46 12.47
N PHE A 108 4.11 0.75 12.05
CA PHE A 108 3.04 1.52 12.69
C PHE A 108 1.70 0.77 12.65
N ILE A 109 1.32 0.19 11.51
CA ILE A 109 0.08 -0.60 11.37
C ILE A 109 0.11 -1.85 12.26
N ARG A 110 1.22 -2.57 12.28
CA ARG A 110 1.40 -3.77 13.12
C ARG A 110 1.22 -3.48 14.60
N ASP A 111 1.77 -2.37 15.06
CA ASP A 111 1.88 -2.04 16.47
C ASP A 111 0.76 -1.14 16.99
N PHE A 112 -0.11 -0.67 16.11
CA PHE A 112 -1.19 0.25 16.46
C PHE A 112 -2.18 -0.39 17.45
N LYS A 113 -2.57 0.40 18.47
CA LYS A 113 -3.54 0.03 19.50
C LYS A 113 -4.50 1.18 19.75
N GLY A 114 -5.71 0.85 20.12
CA GLY A 114 -6.75 1.83 20.42
C GLY A 114 -7.72 2.03 19.26
N GLU A 115 -8.40 3.14 19.24
CA GLU A 115 -9.40 3.47 18.23
C GLU A 115 -8.74 3.81 16.89
N VAL A 116 -9.22 3.20 15.81
CA VAL A 116 -8.74 3.49 14.46
C VAL A 116 -9.07 4.94 14.11
N PRO A 117 -8.07 5.75 13.68
CA PRO A 117 -8.31 7.14 13.31
C PRO A 117 -9.41 7.29 12.25
N GLY A 118 -10.33 8.22 12.46
CA GLY A 118 -11.43 8.46 11.54
C GLY A 118 -12.55 7.41 11.54
N ALA A 119 -12.50 6.41 12.41
CA ALA A 119 -13.55 5.38 12.52
C ALA A 119 -14.74 5.89 13.33
N SER A 120 -15.37 6.95 12.87
CA SER A 120 -16.57 7.53 13.47
C SER A 120 -17.62 7.79 12.40
N PRO A 121 -18.91 7.84 12.75
CA PRO A 121 -19.97 8.11 11.77
C PRO A 121 -19.90 9.50 11.13
N LYS A 122 -19.18 10.43 11.76
CA LYS A 122 -18.96 11.77 11.23
C LYS A 122 -17.82 11.79 10.20
N ASP A 123 -16.79 10.96 10.38
CA ASP A 123 -15.54 11.04 9.66
C ASP A 123 -15.44 9.99 8.52
N CYS A 124 -16.22 8.91 8.61
CA CYS A 124 -16.17 7.80 7.66
C CYS A 124 -17.57 7.34 7.24
N GLY A 125 -17.75 7.11 5.95
CA GLY A 125 -19.02 6.64 5.39
C GLY A 125 -19.41 5.21 5.78
N ASN A 126 -18.46 4.41 6.32
CA ASN A 126 -18.68 3.02 6.76
C ASN A 126 -17.79 2.69 7.97
N TYR A 127 -17.92 3.46 9.02
CA TYR A 127 -17.03 3.44 10.18
C TYR A 127 -17.03 2.12 10.98
N LEU A 128 -18.07 1.30 10.85
CA LEU A 128 -18.17 -0.01 11.52
C LEU A 128 -17.40 -1.12 10.80
N ASP A 129 -17.03 -0.93 9.53
CA ASP A 129 -16.30 -1.92 8.73
C ASP A 129 -14.78 -1.81 9.02
N MET A 130 -14.39 -2.13 10.24
CA MET A 130 -13.01 -2.10 10.74
C MET A 130 -12.65 -3.42 11.43
N ASN A 131 -11.40 -3.83 11.26
CA ASN A 131 -10.81 -4.99 11.96
C ASN A 131 -9.34 -4.73 12.27
N LEU A 132 -9.08 -4.11 13.42
CA LEU A 132 -7.72 -3.74 13.82
C LEU A 132 -6.83 -4.96 14.04
N SER A 133 -7.33 -6.01 14.69
CA SER A 133 -6.54 -7.22 14.95
C SER A 133 -6.03 -7.87 13.66
N MET A 134 -6.87 -7.95 12.63
CA MET A 134 -6.47 -8.46 11.32
C MET A 134 -5.54 -7.50 10.58
N ALA A 135 -5.74 -6.20 10.69
CA ALA A 135 -4.82 -5.22 10.12
C ALA A 135 -3.42 -5.33 10.75
N ASN A 136 -3.34 -5.48 12.08
CA ASN A 136 -2.06 -5.71 12.77
C ASN A 136 -1.40 -7.01 12.28
N TYR A 137 -2.15 -8.09 12.15
CA TYR A 137 -1.65 -9.39 11.67
C TYR A 137 -1.14 -9.29 10.23
N LEU A 138 -1.90 -8.68 9.33
CA LEU A 138 -1.51 -8.52 7.92
C LEU A 138 -0.30 -7.60 7.76
N GLY A 139 -0.20 -6.55 8.56
CA GLY A 139 0.96 -5.69 8.62
C GLY A 139 2.21 -6.46 9.04
N LYS A 140 2.10 -7.27 10.10
CA LYS A 140 3.18 -8.16 10.54
C LYS A 140 3.58 -9.17 9.46
N LYS A 141 2.61 -9.80 8.82
CA LYS A 141 2.84 -10.78 7.74
C LYS A 141 3.62 -10.14 6.58
N TYR A 142 3.20 -8.96 6.12
CA TYR A 142 3.88 -8.25 5.03
C TYR A 142 5.31 -7.85 5.40
N LEU A 143 5.54 -7.38 6.63
CA LEU A 143 6.87 -7.09 7.14
C LEU A 143 7.77 -8.32 7.17
N ASP A 144 7.31 -9.40 7.80
CA ASP A 144 8.13 -10.59 8.06
C ASP A 144 8.40 -11.40 6.78
N GLU A 145 7.41 -11.51 5.89
CA GLU A 145 7.51 -12.37 4.70
C GLU A 145 8.04 -11.65 3.46
N VAL A 146 7.93 -10.31 3.41
CA VAL A 146 8.22 -9.54 2.20
C VAL A 146 9.20 -8.39 2.46
N LEU A 147 8.86 -7.45 3.35
CA LEU A 147 9.57 -6.19 3.47
C LEU A 147 10.95 -6.31 4.12
N TYR A 148 11.06 -7.09 5.19
CA TYR A 148 12.34 -7.30 5.85
C TYR A 148 13.24 -8.17 4.95
N GLY A 149 14.38 -7.60 4.54
CA GLY A 149 15.31 -8.27 3.64
C GLY A 149 14.81 -8.38 2.19
N ILE A 150 13.93 -7.48 1.76
CA ILE A 150 13.40 -7.45 0.40
C ILE A 150 14.52 -7.37 -0.64
N ASP A 151 14.45 -8.20 -1.68
CA ASP A 151 15.40 -8.26 -2.77
C ASP A 151 14.87 -7.65 -4.08
N GLU A 152 15.74 -7.50 -5.07
CA GLU A 152 15.42 -6.89 -6.37
C GLU A 152 14.25 -7.56 -7.09
N SER A 153 14.05 -8.88 -6.92
CA SER A 153 12.95 -9.61 -7.59
C SER A 153 11.57 -9.19 -7.11
N ARG A 154 11.51 -8.48 -5.98
CA ARG A 154 10.27 -7.95 -5.39
C ARG A 154 10.18 -6.42 -5.45
N LEU A 155 11.06 -5.80 -6.22
CA LEU A 155 11.10 -4.35 -6.45
C LEU A 155 10.85 -3.96 -7.91
N VAL A 156 10.89 -4.94 -8.81
CA VAL A 156 10.65 -4.77 -10.26
C VAL A 156 9.64 -5.81 -10.71
N TYR A 157 8.65 -5.37 -11.50
CA TYR A 157 7.66 -6.29 -12.04
C TYR A 157 8.29 -7.43 -12.84
N PRO A 158 7.72 -8.65 -12.76
CA PRO A 158 8.17 -9.77 -13.58
C PRO A 158 7.91 -9.49 -15.07
N GLU A 159 8.84 -9.93 -15.91
CA GLU A 159 8.70 -9.90 -17.38
C GLU A 159 7.80 -11.04 -17.90
#